data_5d7a72bd624716c147c6909efaaf9b99
#
_entry.id   5d7a72bd624716c147c6909efaaf9b99
#
_cell.length_a   1.000
_cell.length_b   1.000
_cell.length_c   1.000
_cell.angle_alpha   90.00
_cell.angle_beta   90.00
_cell.angle_gamma   90.00
#
_symmetry.space_group_name_H-M   'P 1'
#
loop_
_entity.id
_entity.type
_entity.pdbx_description
1 polymer ?
#
loop_
_entity_poly.entity_id
_entity_poly.type
_entity_poly.pdbx_seq_one_letter_code
_entity_poly.pdbx_strand_id
1 'polypeptide(L)'
;MDTSIRRGSWEMVGAMLISGTIGWFVLVSGVSVIEVVFWRCVIGALTLLLVCWRLGYLRSTWLSYSTLGWAMLSGVAIVGNWLLLFASYAKASIAISTAVYNVQPFMLVILAALLLGEKITVQNLAWLSVSFMGMLAIVTAHGEQQGSGDQYLWGVAQALGAALLYAIAALIIKRLKAVPPHLLALIQVSTGAVLLVPLVSWHSLWAPVDAWAALLTLGVVHTGLMYVLLYGAIQKLPTALTGALSFIYPIAAILVDWMAYGHRLGWAQWLGVAAILLAAAGLQRGWWWRAEHDLPPSRRPL
;
A
#
# COMPACT_ATOMS: atom_id res chain seq x y z
N MET A 1 11.62 -14.53 17.92
CA MET A 1 10.79 -13.64 17.07
C MET A 1 9.33 -13.97 17.34
N ASP A 2 8.53 -13.01 17.70
CA ASP A 2 7.11 -13.20 18.00
C ASP A 2 6.42 -13.82 16.75
N THR A 3 5.64 -14.87 16.96
CA THR A 3 4.90 -15.58 15.90
C THR A 3 3.97 -14.64 15.15
N SER A 4 3.42 -13.62 15.83
CA SER A 4 2.56 -12.58 15.26
C SER A 4 3.33 -11.72 14.25
N ILE A 5 4.54 -11.25 14.59
CA ILE A 5 5.38 -10.43 13.70
C ILE A 5 5.78 -11.25 12.47
N ARG A 6 6.17 -12.51 12.65
CA ARG A 6 6.52 -13.39 11.51
C ARG A 6 5.35 -13.57 10.55
N ARG A 7 4.15 -13.83 11.09
CA ARG A 7 2.93 -13.97 10.28
C ARG A 7 2.60 -12.67 9.57
N GLY A 8 2.62 -11.54 10.27
CA GLY A 8 2.36 -10.21 9.69
C GLY A 8 3.36 -9.85 8.58
N SER A 9 4.64 -10.24 8.73
CA SER A 9 5.65 -10.02 7.68
C SER A 9 5.34 -10.80 6.40
N TRP A 10 4.94 -12.08 6.51
CA TRP A 10 4.54 -12.86 5.34
C TRP A 10 3.26 -12.35 4.69
N GLU A 11 2.27 -11.92 5.48
CA GLU A 11 1.06 -11.26 4.99
C GLU A 11 1.42 -9.98 4.21
N MET A 12 2.36 -9.17 4.73
CA MET A 12 2.82 -7.95 4.05
C MET A 12 3.56 -8.24 2.74
N VAL A 13 4.48 -9.20 2.75
CA VAL A 13 5.20 -9.63 1.53
C VAL A 13 4.20 -10.10 0.47
N GLY A 14 3.25 -10.96 0.82
CA GLY A 14 2.22 -11.43 -0.09
C GLY A 14 1.37 -10.29 -0.66
N ALA A 15 0.95 -9.35 0.21
CA ALA A 15 0.20 -8.18 -0.21
C ALA A 15 1.00 -7.32 -1.21
N MET A 16 2.29 -7.09 -0.95
CA MET A 16 3.14 -6.26 -1.82
C MET A 16 3.44 -6.92 -3.15
N LEU A 17 3.65 -8.24 -3.18
CA LEU A 17 3.80 -8.99 -4.43
C LEU A 17 2.55 -8.89 -5.31
N ILE A 18 1.37 -9.07 -4.72
CA ILE A 18 0.10 -8.89 -5.43
C ILE A 18 -0.04 -7.44 -5.90
N SER A 19 0.26 -6.46 -5.05
CA SER A 19 0.16 -5.04 -5.38
C SER A 19 1.01 -4.65 -6.59
N GLY A 20 2.20 -5.25 -6.75
CA GLY A 20 3.09 -4.96 -7.86
C GLY A 20 2.50 -5.29 -9.24
N THR A 21 1.49 -6.15 -9.32
CA THR A 21 0.81 -6.51 -10.56
C THR A 21 -0.37 -5.57 -10.91
N ILE A 22 -0.82 -4.70 -9.98
CA ILE A 22 -2.01 -3.85 -10.17
C ILE A 22 -1.90 -3.00 -11.43
N GLY A 23 -0.75 -2.34 -11.65
CA GLY A 23 -0.54 -1.45 -12.78
C GLY A 23 -0.77 -2.14 -14.13
N TRP A 24 -0.29 -3.36 -14.27
CA TRP A 24 -0.50 -4.15 -15.48
C TRP A 24 -1.99 -4.44 -15.74
N PHE A 25 -2.74 -4.89 -14.72
CA PHE A 25 -4.16 -5.16 -14.87
C PHE A 25 -4.99 -3.89 -15.14
N VAL A 26 -4.59 -2.75 -14.56
CA VAL A 26 -5.24 -1.45 -14.83
C VAL A 26 -5.05 -1.07 -16.31
N LEU A 27 -3.84 -1.20 -16.85
CA LEU A 27 -3.55 -0.89 -18.26
C LEU A 27 -4.26 -1.84 -19.21
N VAL A 28 -4.21 -3.14 -18.97
CA VAL A 28 -4.85 -4.16 -19.81
C VAL A 28 -6.37 -4.00 -19.82
N SER A 29 -6.98 -3.51 -18.75
CA SER A 29 -8.42 -3.26 -18.72
C SER A 29 -8.90 -2.24 -19.75
N GLY A 30 -8.05 -1.27 -20.14
CA GLY A 30 -8.40 -0.21 -21.09
C GLY A 30 -9.55 0.69 -20.65
N VAL A 31 -9.98 0.60 -19.39
CA VAL A 31 -11.15 1.29 -18.84
C VAL A 31 -10.71 2.56 -18.10
N SER A 32 -11.59 3.56 -17.99
CA SER A 32 -11.28 4.81 -17.28
C SER A 32 -10.93 4.56 -15.81
N VAL A 33 -10.06 5.41 -15.24
CA VAL A 33 -9.61 5.28 -13.85
C VAL A 33 -10.76 5.21 -12.84
N ILE A 34 -11.78 6.05 -13.04
CA ILE A 34 -12.97 6.09 -12.16
C ILE A 34 -13.71 4.75 -12.21
N GLU A 35 -13.91 4.21 -13.39
CA GLU A 35 -14.60 2.93 -13.58
C GLU A 35 -13.79 1.75 -13.07
N VAL A 36 -12.45 1.76 -13.28
CA VAL A 36 -11.56 0.75 -12.68
C VAL A 36 -11.70 0.75 -11.15
N VAL A 37 -11.61 1.92 -10.51
CA VAL A 37 -11.73 2.02 -9.05
C VAL A 37 -13.13 1.62 -8.58
N PHE A 38 -14.18 2.02 -9.30
CA PHE A 38 -15.56 1.64 -9.00
C PHE A 38 -15.75 0.12 -9.04
N TRP A 39 -15.37 -0.53 -10.14
CA TRP A 39 -15.54 -1.99 -10.27
C TRP A 39 -14.69 -2.78 -9.30
N ARG A 40 -13.48 -2.29 -9.00
CA ARG A 40 -12.67 -2.85 -7.90
C ARG A 40 -13.42 -2.80 -6.56
N CYS A 41 -14.09 -1.69 -6.27
CA CYS A 41 -14.88 -1.54 -5.06
C CYS A 41 -16.10 -2.48 -5.07
N VAL A 42 -16.86 -2.54 -6.16
CA VAL A 42 -18.06 -3.38 -6.25
C VAL A 42 -17.71 -4.86 -6.16
N ILE A 43 -16.78 -5.33 -7.00
CA ILE A 43 -16.40 -6.75 -7.05
C ILE A 43 -15.69 -7.15 -5.74
N GLY A 44 -14.83 -6.27 -5.23
CA GLY A 44 -14.18 -6.46 -3.94
C GLY A 44 -15.18 -6.53 -2.78
N ALA A 45 -16.21 -5.67 -2.78
CA ALA A 45 -17.27 -5.70 -1.78
C ALA A 45 -18.05 -7.01 -1.83
N LEU A 46 -18.46 -7.47 -3.01
CA LEU A 46 -19.16 -8.76 -3.19
C LEU A 46 -18.31 -9.94 -2.71
N THR A 47 -17.03 -9.94 -3.08
CA THR A 47 -16.06 -10.97 -2.65
C THR A 47 -15.91 -10.99 -1.13
N LEU A 48 -15.65 -9.84 -0.52
CA LEU A 48 -15.45 -9.71 0.91
C LEU A 48 -16.75 -9.93 1.70
N LEU A 49 -17.91 -9.56 1.15
CA LEU A 49 -19.21 -9.84 1.74
C LEU A 49 -19.44 -11.35 1.87
N LEU A 50 -19.17 -12.11 0.81
CA LEU A 50 -19.27 -13.55 0.81
C LEU A 50 -18.30 -14.19 1.83
N VAL A 51 -17.06 -13.70 1.88
CA VAL A 51 -16.05 -14.19 2.85
C VAL A 51 -16.46 -13.84 4.28
N CYS A 52 -16.87 -12.60 4.56
CA CYS A 52 -17.31 -12.17 5.88
C CYS A 52 -18.56 -12.92 6.34
N TRP A 53 -19.48 -13.19 5.42
CA TRP A 53 -20.68 -13.99 5.70
C TRP A 53 -20.29 -15.42 6.12
N ARG A 54 -19.44 -16.09 5.35
CA ARG A 54 -18.98 -17.46 5.65
C ARG A 54 -18.18 -17.56 6.95
N LEU A 55 -17.38 -16.53 7.26
CA LEU A 55 -16.58 -16.49 8.49
C LEU A 55 -17.36 -15.97 9.72
N GLY A 56 -18.61 -15.55 9.54
CA GLY A 56 -19.45 -15.04 10.61
C GLY A 56 -19.05 -13.66 11.11
N TYR A 57 -18.31 -12.88 10.33
CA TYR A 57 -17.85 -11.53 10.69
C TYR A 57 -18.90 -10.43 10.53
N LEU A 58 -20.06 -10.73 9.92
CA LEU A 58 -21.16 -9.76 9.76
C LEU A 58 -21.98 -9.54 11.05
N ARG A 59 -21.53 -10.05 12.18
CA ARG A 59 -22.21 -9.85 13.47
C ARG A 59 -21.96 -8.44 13.97
N SER A 60 -23.01 -7.80 14.51
CA SER A 60 -22.96 -6.44 15.05
C SER A 60 -21.99 -6.23 16.22
N THR A 61 -21.52 -7.32 16.86
CA THR A 61 -20.58 -7.28 17.98
C THR A 61 -19.22 -6.63 17.64
N TRP A 62 -18.84 -6.58 16.37
CA TRP A 62 -17.57 -5.98 15.93
C TRP A 62 -17.64 -4.48 15.70
N LEU A 63 -18.84 -3.91 15.54
CA LEU A 63 -19.02 -2.55 15.03
C LEU A 63 -19.85 -1.72 16.02
N SER A 64 -19.19 -0.78 16.68
CA SER A 64 -19.87 0.37 17.26
C SER A 64 -20.07 1.45 16.19
N TYR A 65 -20.97 2.42 16.41
CA TYR A 65 -21.14 3.56 15.51
C TYR A 65 -19.84 4.33 15.28
N SER A 66 -19.02 4.50 16.32
CA SER A 66 -17.71 5.13 16.21
C SER A 66 -16.75 4.32 15.36
N THR A 67 -16.68 2.99 15.56
CA THR A 67 -15.83 2.08 14.77
C THR A 67 -16.24 2.09 13.30
N LEU A 68 -17.54 2.06 13.02
CA LEU A 68 -18.06 2.14 11.64
C LEU A 68 -17.69 3.48 11.01
N GLY A 69 -17.86 4.59 11.70
CA GLY A 69 -17.48 5.92 11.21
C GLY A 69 -16.00 6.01 10.86
N TRP A 70 -15.10 5.51 11.71
CA TRP A 70 -13.67 5.47 11.42
C TRP A 70 -13.33 4.55 10.24
N ALA A 71 -13.99 3.39 10.12
CA ALA A 71 -13.80 2.48 9.01
C ALA A 71 -14.26 3.11 7.68
N MET A 72 -15.41 3.81 7.67
CA MET A 72 -15.90 4.56 6.51
C MET A 72 -14.96 5.71 6.13
N LEU A 73 -14.47 6.48 7.11
CA LEU A 73 -13.48 7.55 6.88
C LEU A 73 -12.20 7.00 6.24
N SER A 74 -11.73 5.85 6.69
CA SER A 74 -10.59 5.18 6.05
C SER A 74 -10.92 4.72 4.63
N GLY A 75 -12.19 4.37 4.35
CA GLY A 75 -12.69 4.07 2.99
C GLY A 75 -12.62 5.29 2.07
N VAL A 76 -13.08 6.46 2.55
CA VAL A 76 -12.95 7.72 1.81
C VAL A 76 -11.48 8.02 1.52
N ALA A 77 -10.61 7.86 2.52
CA ALA A 77 -9.18 8.11 2.37
C ALA A 77 -8.54 7.17 1.34
N ILE A 78 -8.84 5.86 1.36
CA ILE A 78 -8.24 4.91 0.41
C ILE A 78 -8.75 5.10 -1.02
N VAL A 79 -10.02 5.43 -1.21
CA VAL A 79 -10.57 5.72 -2.53
C VAL A 79 -9.99 7.03 -3.08
N GLY A 80 -9.93 8.07 -2.26
CA GLY A 80 -9.26 9.33 -2.61
C GLY A 80 -7.78 9.11 -2.97
N ASN A 81 -7.08 8.26 -2.22
CA ASN A 81 -5.71 7.83 -2.55
C ASN A 81 -5.63 7.25 -3.97
N TRP A 82 -6.48 6.29 -4.32
CA TRP A 82 -6.44 5.67 -5.66
C TRP A 82 -6.74 6.66 -6.77
N LEU A 83 -7.75 7.52 -6.59
CA LEU A 83 -8.11 8.53 -7.57
C LEU A 83 -6.97 9.52 -7.81
N LEU A 84 -6.36 10.04 -6.74
CA LEU A 84 -5.23 10.97 -6.83
C LEU A 84 -4.00 10.31 -7.45
N LEU A 85 -3.65 9.09 -7.02
CA LEU A 85 -2.48 8.39 -7.54
C LEU A 85 -2.61 8.10 -9.04
N PHE A 86 -3.75 7.57 -9.48
CA PHE A 86 -3.95 7.25 -10.89
C PHE A 86 -4.07 8.51 -11.76
N ALA A 87 -4.68 9.58 -11.24
CA ALA A 87 -4.71 10.86 -11.93
C ALA A 87 -3.33 11.52 -12.05
N SER A 88 -2.39 11.22 -11.15
CA SER A 88 -1.03 11.74 -11.21
C SER A 88 -0.21 11.14 -12.37
N TYR A 89 -0.51 9.89 -12.76
CA TYR A 89 0.24 9.18 -13.80
C TYR A 89 0.23 9.90 -15.16
N ALA A 90 -0.90 10.48 -15.53
CA ALA A 90 -1.03 11.23 -16.78
C ALA A 90 -0.28 12.58 -16.78
N LYS A 91 0.10 13.10 -15.60
CA LYS A 91 0.70 14.44 -15.44
C LYS A 91 2.18 14.42 -15.11
N ALA A 92 2.61 13.46 -14.28
CA ALA A 92 3.97 13.41 -13.78
C ALA A 92 4.72 12.10 -14.14
N SER A 93 4.18 11.29 -15.04
CA SER A 93 4.58 9.92 -15.37
C SER A 93 4.34 8.91 -14.23
N ILE A 94 4.29 7.62 -14.59
CA ILE A 94 4.11 6.53 -13.62
C ILE A 94 5.31 6.44 -12.68
N ALA A 95 6.54 6.58 -13.22
CA ALA A 95 7.76 6.46 -12.44
C ALA A 95 7.86 7.54 -11.37
N ILE A 96 7.66 8.81 -11.73
CA ILE A 96 7.72 9.94 -10.81
C ILE A 96 6.59 9.87 -9.78
N SER A 97 5.36 9.62 -10.25
CA SER A 97 4.22 9.47 -9.34
C SER A 97 4.42 8.36 -8.33
N THR A 98 4.97 7.21 -8.76
CA THR A 98 5.29 6.09 -7.88
C THR A 98 6.42 6.45 -6.91
N ALA A 99 7.48 7.12 -7.36
CA ALA A 99 8.57 7.56 -6.50
C ALA A 99 8.08 8.52 -5.40
N VAL A 100 7.29 9.52 -5.79
CA VAL A 100 6.71 10.49 -4.87
C VAL A 100 5.72 9.81 -3.90
N TYR A 101 4.85 8.94 -4.41
CA TYR A 101 3.92 8.18 -3.59
C TYR A 101 4.62 7.32 -2.53
N ASN A 102 5.78 6.76 -2.82
CA ASN A 102 6.56 5.96 -1.88
C ASN A 102 7.19 6.77 -0.72
N VAL A 103 6.88 8.06 -0.57
CA VAL A 103 7.10 8.82 0.67
C VAL A 103 6.10 8.42 1.77
N GLN A 104 5.00 7.73 1.42
CA GLN A 104 3.95 7.29 2.34
C GLN A 104 4.44 6.57 3.62
N PRO A 105 5.50 5.70 3.60
CA PRO A 105 5.96 5.04 4.82
C PRO A 105 6.53 6.03 5.84
N PHE A 106 7.19 7.09 5.38
CA PHE A 106 7.66 8.16 6.26
C PHE A 106 6.49 8.94 6.85
N MET A 107 5.48 9.29 6.04
CA MET A 107 4.26 9.95 6.51
C MET A 107 3.55 9.08 7.55
N LEU A 108 3.45 7.76 7.30
CA LEU A 108 2.83 6.82 8.24
C LEU A 108 3.58 6.77 9.58
N VAL A 109 4.93 6.71 9.56
CA VAL A 109 5.75 6.69 10.79
C VAL A 109 5.58 7.99 11.57
N ILE A 110 5.61 9.15 10.89
CA ILE A 110 5.41 10.46 11.53
C ILE A 110 4.01 10.56 12.15
N LEU A 111 2.97 10.20 11.39
CA LEU A 111 1.59 10.22 11.89
C LEU A 111 1.37 9.24 13.04
N ALA A 112 1.98 8.06 13.00
CA ALA A 112 1.90 7.08 14.08
C ALA A 112 2.58 7.60 15.36
N ALA A 113 3.71 8.30 15.24
CA ALA A 113 4.37 8.92 16.38
C ALA A 113 3.51 10.03 16.99
N LEU A 114 2.96 10.92 16.16
CA LEU A 114 2.16 12.06 16.61
C LEU A 114 0.80 11.66 17.19
N LEU A 115 0.12 10.66 16.59
CA LEU A 115 -1.27 10.33 16.90
C LEU A 115 -1.44 9.04 17.71
N LEU A 116 -0.47 8.12 17.68
CA LEU A 116 -0.48 6.86 18.45
C LEU A 116 0.58 6.84 19.55
N GLY A 117 1.46 7.85 19.63
CA GLY A 117 2.56 7.90 20.59
C GLY A 117 3.65 6.85 20.33
N GLU A 118 3.78 6.35 19.10
CA GLU A 118 4.86 5.42 18.73
C GLU A 118 6.20 6.13 18.74
N LYS A 119 7.21 5.51 19.35
CA LYS A 119 8.57 6.08 19.39
C LYS A 119 9.26 5.93 18.04
N ILE A 120 9.64 7.04 17.43
CA ILE A 120 10.51 7.05 16.27
C ILE A 120 11.95 6.96 16.78
N THR A 121 12.67 5.91 16.40
CA THR A 121 14.11 5.80 16.65
C THR A 121 14.89 6.25 15.41
N VAL A 122 16.07 6.80 15.62
CA VAL A 122 16.99 7.15 14.52
C VAL A 122 17.26 5.94 13.63
N GLN A 123 17.37 4.77 14.24
CA GLN A 123 17.54 3.51 13.55
C GLN A 123 16.38 3.19 12.60
N ASN A 124 15.12 3.35 13.05
CA ASN A 124 13.95 3.11 12.20
C ASN A 124 13.95 4.04 10.99
N LEU A 125 14.32 5.32 11.22
CA LEU A 125 14.40 6.32 10.16
C LEU A 125 15.55 6.00 9.19
N ALA A 126 16.70 5.56 9.69
CA ALA A 126 17.84 5.17 8.86
C ALA A 126 17.50 4.01 7.93
N TRP A 127 16.90 2.92 8.45
CA TRP A 127 16.51 1.78 7.63
C TRP A 127 15.40 2.11 6.62
N LEU A 128 14.44 2.95 7.01
CA LEU A 128 13.44 3.48 6.08
C LEU A 128 14.08 4.29 4.95
N SER A 129 15.06 5.13 5.28
CA SER A 129 15.82 5.91 4.28
C SER A 129 16.61 5.01 3.33
N VAL A 130 17.23 3.93 3.82
CA VAL A 130 17.91 2.94 2.97
C VAL A 130 16.92 2.28 2.00
N SER A 131 15.74 1.87 2.48
CA SER A 131 14.69 1.32 1.61
C SER A 131 14.23 2.32 0.56
N PHE A 132 14.04 3.58 0.95
CA PHE A 132 13.62 4.65 0.05
C PHE A 132 14.66 4.96 -1.02
N MET A 133 15.94 5.04 -0.65
CA MET A 133 17.03 5.22 -1.61
C MET A 133 17.14 4.04 -2.58
N GLY A 134 16.94 2.81 -2.10
CA GLY A 134 16.85 1.63 -2.94
C GLY A 134 15.72 1.72 -3.96
N MET A 135 14.54 2.16 -3.53
CA MET A 135 13.39 2.38 -4.43
C MET A 135 13.68 3.49 -5.45
N LEU A 136 14.30 4.61 -5.04
CA LEU A 136 14.70 5.66 -5.98
C LEU A 136 15.67 5.13 -7.04
N ALA A 137 16.67 4.34 -6.66
CA ALA A 137 17.60 3.72 -7.60
C ALA A 137 16.88 2.82 -8.62
N ILE A 138 15.84 2.11 -8.20
CA ILE A 138 15.01 1.30 -9.07
C ILE A 138 14.23 2.16 -10.07
N VAL A 139 13.52 3.17 -9.59
CA VAL A 139 12.62 3.99 -10.41
C VAL A 139 13.38 4.89 -11.39
N THR A 140 14.48 5.51 -10.93
CA THR A 140 15.27 6.43 -11.77
C THR A 140 16.06 5.71 -12.87
N ALA A 141 16.39 4.43 -12.69
CA ALA A 141 17.07 3.64 -13.71
C ALA A 141 16.21 3.36 -14.96
N HIS A 142 14.91 3.62 -14.93
CA HIS A 142 14.01 3.42 -16.07
C HIS A 142 13.99 4.60 -17.08
N GLY A 143 14.69 5.70 -16.82
CA GLY A 143 15.00 6.73 -17.83
C GLY A 143 13.80 7.41 -18.51
N GLU A 144 12.69 7.63 -17.80
CA GLU A 144 11.57 8.38 -18.37
C GLU A 144 11.88 9.88 -18.47
N GLN A 145 11.45 10.49 -19.58
CA GLN A 145 11.56 11.94 -19.80
C GLN A 145 10.82 12.69 -18.70
N GLN A 146 11.51 13.52 -17.97
CA GLN A 146 10.92 14.39 -16.96
C GLN A 146 10.04 15.44 -17.63
N GLY A 147 8.75 15.43 -17.35
CA GLY A 147 7.85 16.51 -17.68
C GLY A 147 8.27 17.80 -16.95
N SER A 148 7.96 18.93 -17.52
CA SER A 148 8.19 20.25 -16.91
C SER A 148 6.92 21.10 -17.03
N GLY A 149 6.69 22.00 -16.07
CA GLY A 149 5.58 22.94 -16.06
C GLY A 149 4.50 22.65 -15.01
N ASP A 150 3.42 23.45 -15.04
CA ASP A 150 2.35 23.41 -14.02
C ASP A 150 1.65 22.05 -13.93
N GLN A 151 1.47 21.37 -15.04
CA GLN A 151 0.86 20.03 -15.08
C GLN A 151 1.70 19.00 -14.30
N TYR A 152 3.03 19.07 -14.43
CA TYR A 152 3.94 18.20 -13.68
C TYR A 152 3.85 18.43 -12.18
N LEU A 153 3.86 19.71 -11.73
CA LEU A 153 3.73 20.05 -10.32
C LEU A 153 2.40 19.58 -9.74
N TRP A 154 1.31 19.68 -10.50
CA TRP A 154 0.02 19.13 -10.12
C TRP A 154 0.06 17.61 -9.98
N GLY A 155 0.72 16.89 -10.89
CA GLY A 155 0.92 15.44 -10.78
C GLY A 155 1.67 15.05 -9.53
N VAL A 156 2.76 15.75 -9.20
CA VAL A 156 3.53 15.56 -7.96
C VAL A 156 2.66 15.83 -6.72
N ALA A 157 1.91 16.93 -6.72
CA ALA A 157 1.01 17.26 -5.61
C ALA A 157 -0.08 16.20 -5.40
N GLN A 158 -0.64 15.67 -6.49
CA GLN A 158 -1.61 14.56 -6.43
C GLN A 158 -0.98 13.28 -5.85
N ALA A 159 0.25 12.93 -6.24
CA ALA A 159 0.95 11.76 -5.71
C ALA A 159 1.26 11.92 -4.20
N LEU A 160 1.67 13.12 -3.76
CA LEU A 160 1.87 13.43 -2.33
C LEU A 160 0.56 13.36 -1.55
N GLY A 161 -0.53 13.91 -2.09
CA GLY A 161 -1.87 13.82 -1.50
C GLY A 161 -2.34 12.36 -1.38
N ALA A 162 -2.09 11.55 -2.40
CA ALA A 162 -2.34 10.12 -2.38
C ALA A 162 -1.54 9.41 -1.26
N ALA A 163 -0.25 9.72 -1.12
CA ALA A 163 0.60 9.17 -0.08
C ALA A 163 0.09 9.50 1.33
N LEU A 164 -0.34 10.74 1.54
CA LEU A 164 -0.92 11.19 2.82
C LEU A 164 -2.23 10.46 3.13
N LEU A 165 -3.14 10.36 2.16
CA LEU A 165 -4.42 9.66 2.34
C LEU A 165 -4.23 8.18 2.64
N TYR A 166 -3.25 7.53 2.00
CA TYR A 166 -2.90 6.16 2.36
C TYR A 166 -2.38 6.06 3.80
N ALA A 167 -1.47 6.95 4.20
CA ALA A 167 -0.93 6.95 5.55
C ALA A 167 -2.02 7.15 6.61
N ILE A 168 -3.00 8.03 6.34
CA ILE A 168 -4.18 8.23 7.20
C ILE A 168 -5.02 6.94 7.27
N ALA A 169 -5.34 6.33 6.12
CA ALA A 169 -6.10 5.09 6.08
C ALA A 169 -5.40 3.97 6.86
N ALA A 170 -4.10 3.76 6.65
CA ALA A 170 -3.30 2.77 7.35
C ALA A 170 -3.26 3.01 8.88
N LEU A 171 -3.17 4.27 9.30
CA LEU A 171 -3.20 4.64 10.71
C LEU A 171 -4.55 4.31 11.36
N ILE A 172 -5.66 4.59 10.67
CA ILE A 172 -7.00 4.23 11.14
C ILE A 172 -7.13 2.71 11.28
N ILE A 173 -6.69 1.94 10.28
CA ILE A 173 -6.67 0.47 10.34
C ILE A 173 -5.84 -0.03 11.53
N LYS A 174 -4.72 0.61 11.81
CA LYS A 174 -3.87 0.28 12.96
C LYS A 174 -4.56 0.53 14.30
N ARG A 175 -5.41 1.56 14.39
CA ARG A 175 -6.26 1.81 15.57
C ARG A 175 -7.37 0.78 15.73
N LEU A 176 -7.93 0.29 14.64
CA LEU A 176 -9.07 -0.64 14.64
C LEU A 176 -8.64 -2.12 14.75
N LYS A 177 -7.64 -2.43 15.58
CA LYS A 177 -7.07 -3.78 15.75
C LYS A 177 -8.07 -4.85 16.14
N ALA A 178 -9.13 -4.48 16.86
CA ALA A 178 -10.16 -5.40 17.32
C ALA A 178 -11.10 -5.84 16.20
N VAL A 179 -11.15 -5.10 15.08
CA VAL A 179 -12.03 -5.42 13.96
C VAL A 179 -11.31 -6.31 12.96
N PRO A 180 -11.93 -7.42 12.50
CA PRO A 180 -11.31 -8.29 11.51
C PRO A 180 -10.92 -7.54 10.24
N PRO A 181 -9.71 -7.80 9.67
CA PRO A 181 -9.24 -7.15 8.44
C PRO A 181 -10.21 -7.25 7.27
N HIS A 182 -10.87 -8.40 7.13
CA HIS A 182 -11.89 -8.65 6.10
C HIS A 182 -13.06 -7.67 6.20
N LEU A 183 -13.55 -7.44 7.41
CA LEU A 183 -14.69 -6.54 7.65
C LEU A 183 -14.29 -5.08 7.43
N LEU A 184 -13.08 -4.67 7.83
CA LEU A 184 -12.56 -3.34 7.55
C LEU A 184 -12.44 -3.10 6.04
N ALA A 185 -11.87 -4.05 5.30
CA ALA A 185 -11.77 -3.96 3.85
C ALA A 185 -13.16 -3.90 3.19
N LEU A 186 -14.12 -4.72 3.64
CA LEU A 186 -15.50 -4.70 3.15
C LEU A 186 -16.14 -3.31 3.32
N ILE A 187 -16.03 -2.71 4.52
CA ILE A 187 -16.61 -1.39 4.79
C ILE A 187 -15.97 -0.33 3.89
N GLN A 188 -14.65 -0.35 3.73
CA GLN A 188 -13.94 0.62 2.90
C GLN A 188 -14.34 0.55 1.43
N VAL A 189 -14.35 -0.66 0.85
CA VAL A 189 -14.70 -0.80 -0.58
C VAL A 189 -16.20 -0.56 -0.81
N SER A 190 -17.08 -0.90 0.14
CA SER A 190 -18.51 -0.56 0.08
C SER A 190 -18.70 0.97 0.11
N THR A 191 -17.97 1.67 0.99
CA THR A 191 -17.96 3.13 1.03
C THR A 191 -17.51 3.69 -0.32
N GLY A 192 -16.44 3.14 -0.90
CA GLY A 192 -15.94 3.53 -2.21
C GLY A 192 -16.93 3.31 -3.35
N ALA A 193 -17.57 2.14 -3.36
CA ALA A 193 -18.59 1.85 -4.36
C ALA A 193 -19.73 2.89 -4.34
N VAL A 194 -20.25 3.20 -3.14
CA VAL A 194 -21.34 4.19 -2.99
C VAL A 194 -20.89 5.59 -3.42
N LEU A 195 -19.69 6.02 -3.01
CA LEU A 195 -19.17 7.35 -3.34
C LEU A 195 -18.94 7.54 -4.85
N LEU A 196 -18.57 6.47 -5.56
CA LEU A 196 -18.22 6.56 -6.97
C LEU A 196 -19.41 6.39 -7.92
N VAL A 197 -20.55 5.86 -7.47
CA VAL A 197 -21.78 5.70 -8.32
C VAL A 197 -22.09 6.93 -9.16
N PRO A 198 -22.11 8.18 -8.61
CA PRO A 198 -22.48 9.36 -9.39
C PRO A 198 -21.42 9.80 -10.40
N LEU A 199 -20.19 9.24 -10.32
CA LEU A 199 -19.04 9.61 -11.15
C LEU A 199 -18.79 8.62 -12.29
N VAL A 200 -19.47 7.48 -12.28
CA VAL A 200 -19.28 6.41 -13.27
C VAL A 200 -20.02 6.75 -14.57
N SER A 201 -19.33 6.65 -15.68
CA SER A 201 -19.90 6.87 -17.01
C SER A 201 -20.60 5.64 -17.60
N TRP A 202 -20.47 4.48 -16.98
CA TRP A 202 -21.05 3.18 -17.35
C TRP A 202 -20.60 2.62 -18.71
N HIS A 203 -19.59 3.22 -19.34
CA HIS A 203 -19.06 2.75 -20.62
C HIS A 203 -18.43 1.37 -20.52
N SER A 204 -17.84 1.05 -19.36
CA SER A 204 -17.23 -0.25 -19.09
C SER A 204 -18.20 -1.44 -19.14
N LEU A 205 -19.53 -1.20 -19.05
CA LEU A 205 -20.52 -2.27 -19.23
C LEU A 205 -20.44 -2.94 -20.60
N TRP A 206 -19.97 -2.21 -21.61
CA TRP A 206 -19.79 -2.68 -22.99
C TRP A 206 -18.34 -3.06 -23.29
N ALA A 207 -17.48 -3.13 -22.27
CA ALA A 207 -16.09 -3.49 -22.43
C ALA A 207 -15.92 -4.96 -22.86
N PRO A 208 -14.86 -5.28 -23.60
CA PRO A 208 -14.60 -6.66 -24.03
C PRO A 208 -14.31 -7.59 -22.86
N VAL A 209 -14.41 -8.91 -23.10
CA VAL A 209 -14.25 -9.95 -22.07
C VAL A 209 -12.89 -9.86 -21.34
N ASP A 210 -11.82 -9.51 -22.05
CA ASP A 210 -10.49 -9.36 -21.47
C ASP A 210 -10.42 -8.21 -20.45
N ALA A 211 -11.11 -7.09 -20.73
CA ALA A 211 -11.25 -6.00 -19.78
C ALA A 211 -11.98 -6.45 -18.50
N TRP A 212 -13.07 -7.21 -18.64
CA TRP A 212 -13.79 -7.78 -17.51
C TRP A 212 -12.96 -8.80 -16.72
N ALA A 213 -12.14 -9.63 -17.38
CA ALA A 213 -11.24 -10.52 -16.71
C ALA A 213 -10.22 -9.75 -15.85
N ALA A 214 -9.69 -8.63 -16.38
CA ALA A 214 -8.81 -7.73 -15.61
C ALA A 214 -9.54 -7.10 -14.43
N LEU A 215 -10.77 -6.57 -14.63
CA LEU A 215 -11.56 -5.96 -13.56
C LEU A 215 -11.93 -6.95 -12.46
N LEU A 216 -12.31 -8.19 -12.83
CA LEU A 216 -12.59 -9.27 -11.88
C LEU A 216 -11.33 -9.60 -11.04
N THR A 217 -10.19 -9.71 -11.69
CA THR A 217 -8.92 -9.97 -10.99
C THR A 217 -8.56 -8.83 -10.05
N LEU A 218 -8.74 -7.58 -10.50
CA LEU A 218 -8.56 -6.38 -9.66
C LEU A 218 -9.50 -6.38 -8.45
N GLY A 219 -10.75 -6.77 -8.61
CA GLY A 219 -11.72 -6.84 -7.51
C GLY A 219 -11.47 -7.99 -6.54
N VAL A 220 -11.28 -9.21 -7.05
CA VAL A 220 -11.15 -10.42 -6.21
C VAL A 220 -9.76 -10.50 -5.56
N VAL A 221 -8.72 -10.44 -6.39
CA VAL A 221 -7.34 -10.68 -5.91
C VAL A 221 -6.75 -9.40 -5.32
N HIS A 222 -6.75 -8.29 -6.06
CA HIS A 222 -6.07 -7.05 -5.65
C HIS A 222 -6.89 -6.19 -4.70
N THR A 223 -8.18 -6.50 -4.53
CA THR A 223 -9.02 -5.80 -3.56
C THR A 223 -9.51 -6.75 -2.46
N GLY A 224 -10.00 -7.91 -2.80
CA GLY A 224 -10.42 -8.90 -1.82
C GLY A 224 -9.24 -9.47 -1.02
N LEU A 225 -8.42 -10.31 -1.64
CA LEU A 225 -7.34 -11.03 -0.96
C LEU A 225 -6.23 -10.10 -0.47
N MET A 226 -5.73 -9.23 -1.34
CA MET A 226 -4.58 -8.37 -1.02
C MET A 226 -4.85 -7.46 0.19
N TYR A 227 -6.03 -6.84 0.28
CA TYR A 227 -6.35 -5.96 1.40
C TYR A 227 -6.54 -6.69 2.72
N VAL A 228 -7.02 -7.94 2.68
CA VAL A 228 -7.07 -8.80 3.88
C VAL A 228 -5.66 -9.07 4.41
N LEU A 229 -4.72 -9.39 3.52
CA LEU A 229 -3.32 -9.60 3.88
C LEU A 229 -2.68 -8.29 4.38
N LEU A 230 -2.87 -7.19 3.66
CA LEU A 230 -2.32 -5.89 3.99
C LEU A 230 -2.78 -5.39 5.37
N TYR A 231 -4.09 -5.43 5.63
CA TYR A 231 -4.62 -4.95 6.90
C TYR A 231 -4.30 -5.88 8.06
N GLY A 232 -4.27 -7.19 7.79
CA GLY A 232 -3.75 -8.17 8.74
C GLY A 232 -2.31 -7.91 9.13
N ALA A 233 -1.47 -7.55 8.18
CA ALA A 233 -0.08 -7.15 8.42
C ALA A 233 0.01 -5.83 9.22
N ILE A 234 -0.70 -4.78 8.79
CA ILE A 234 -0.69 -3.46 9.45
C ILE A 234 -1.11 -3.56 10.92
N GLN A 235 -2.08 -4.43 11.23
CA GLN A 235 -2.53 -4.64 12.60
C GLN A 235 -1.51 -5.37 13.49
N LYS A 236 -0.64 -6.21 12.91
CA LYS A 236 0.33 -7.05 13.63
C LYS A 236 1.72 -6.43 13.70
N LEU A 237 2.10 -5.62 12.70
CA LEU A 237 3.47 -5.14 12.56
C LEU A 237 3.70 -3.77 13.22
N PRO A 238 4.92 -3.51 13.74
CA PRO A 238 5.37 -2.16 14.03
C PRO A 238 5.34 -1.29 12.77
N THR A 239 5.02 0.00 12.91
CA THR A 239 4.85 0.91 11.78
C THR A 239 6.09 1.02 10.89
N ALA A 240 7.28 1.10 11.50
CA ALA A 240 8.54 1.15 10.75
C ALA A 240 8.76 -0.10 9.88
N LEU A 241 8.45 -1.29 10.40
CA LEU A 241 8.56 -2.54 9.64
C LEU A 241 7.49 -2.64 8.54
N THR A 242 6.26 -2.20 8.82
CA THR A 242 5.20 -2.08 7.80
C THR A 242 5.68 -1.19 6.65
N GLY A 243 6.25 -0.03 6.96
CA GLY A 243 6.80 0.90 5.98
C GLY A 243 7.94 0.31 5.17
N ALA A 244 8.92 -0.34 5.80
CA ALA A 244 10.05 -0.93 5.10
C ALA A 244 9.64 -2.08 4.18
N LEU A 245 8.72 -2.95 4.62
CA LEU A 245 8.21 -4.05 3.80
C LEU A 245 7.33 -3.56 2.65
N SER A 246 6.73 -2.37 2.74
CA SER A 246 5.94 -1.81 1.63
C SER A 246 6.80 -1.51 0.40
N PHE A 247 8.11 -1.30 0.55
CA PHE A 247 9.03 -1.12 -0.58
C PHE A 247 9.29 -2.41 -1.38
N ILE A 248 8.76 -3.56 -0.97
CA ILE A 248 8.74 -4.78 -1.80
C ILE A 248 7.85 -4.58 -3.04
N TYR A 249 6.83 -3.72 -2.97
CA TYR A 249 5.96 -3.40 -4.09
C TYR A 249 6.71 -2.98 -5.37
N PRO A 250 7.66 -2.01 -5.35
CA PRO A 250 8.44 -1.68 -6.53
C PRO A 250 9.25 -2.85 -7.10
N ILE A 251 9.76 -3.75 -6.24
CA ILE A 251 10.47 -4.96 -6.70
C ILE A 251 9.51 -5.86 -7.49
N ALA A 252 8.31 -6.08 -6.95
CA ALA A 252 7.30 -6.88 -7.62
C ALA A 252 6.87 -6.24 -8.97
N ALA A 253 6.71 -4.91 -9.01
CA ALA A 253 6.37 -4.20 -10.24
C ALA A 253 7.44 -4.40 -11.35
N ILE A 254 8.72 -4.37 -10.97
CA ILE A 254 9.83 -4.64 -11.90
C ILE A 254 9.83 -6.08 -12.42
N LEU A 255 9.56 -7.04 -11.54
CA LEU A 255 9.46 -8.44 -11.95
C LEU A 255 8.33 -8.64 -12.97
N VAL A 256 7.20 -7.96 -12.77
CA VAL A 256 6.09 -7.96 -13.74
C VAL A 256 6.52 -7.32 -15.06
N ASP A 257 7.20 -6.19 -15.03
CA ASP A 257 7.72 -5.51 -16.23
C ASP A 257 8.69 -6.40 -17.00
N TRP A 258 9.61 -7.05 -16.31
CA TRP A 258 10.52 -8.02 -16.92
C TRP A 258 9.78 -9.21 -17.55
N MET A 259 8.78 -9.78 -16.86
CA MET A 259 8.02 -10.93 -17.37
C MET A 259 7.08 -10.56 -18.52
N ALA A 260 6.44 -9.39 -18.48
CA ALA A 260 5.45 -8.94 -19.46
C ALA A 260 6.09 -8.32 -20.71
N TYR A 261 7.20 -7.60 -20.54
CA TYR A 261 7.83 -6.79 -21.61
C TYR A 261 9.27 -7.18 -21.90
N GLY A 262 9.87 -8.12 -21.15
CA GLY A 262 11.24 -8.59 -21.37
C GLY A 262 12.33 -7.59 -20.99
N HIS A 263 11.99 -6.51 -20.27
CA HIS A 263 12.97 -5.50 -19.84
C HIS A 263 13.94 -6.09 -18.81
N ARG A 264 15.25 -6.02 -19.07
CA ARG A 264 16.27 -6.54 -18.15
C ARG A 264 16.61 -5.54 -17.07
N LEU A 265 16.75 -6.02 -15.84
CA LEU A 265 17.21 -5.21 -14.71
C LEU A 265 18.66 -4.73 -14.93
N GLY A 266 18.86 -3.42 -14.81
CA GLY A 266 20.18 -2.81 -14.78
C GLY A 266 20.84 -2.94 -13.38
N TRP A 267 22.13 -2.60 -13.31
CA TRP A 267 22.90 -2.66 -12.05
C TRP A 267 22.28 -1.84 -10.92
N ALA A 268 21.81 -0.63 -11.21
CA ALA A 268 21.19 0.25 -10.22
C ALA A 268 19.92 -0.38 -9.62
N GLN A 269 19.15 -1.10 -10.42
CA GLN A 269 17.95 -1.80 -9.97
C GLN A 269 18.29 -2.97 -9.04
N TRP A 270 19.32 -3.76 -9.36
CA TRP A 270 19.80 -4.84 -8.48
C TRP A 270 20.29 -4.32 -7.13
N LEU A 271 21.04 -3.20 -7.12
CA LEU A 271 21.48 -2.53 -5.90
C LEU A 271 20.27 -2.02 -5.09
N GLY A 272 19.28 -1.45 -5.76
CA GLY A 272 18.03 -1.00 -5.12
C GLY A 272 17.25 -2.14 -4.48
N VAL A 273 17.11 -3.28 -5.16
CA VAL A 273 16.49 -4.50 -4.61
C VAL A 273 17.23 -4.96 -3.36
N ALA A 274 18.56 -5.05 -3.44
CA ALA A 274 19.38 -5.47 -2.31
C ALA A 274 19.24 -4.54 -1.10
N ALA A 275 19.22 -3.21 -1.32
CA ALA A 275 19.04 -2.20 -0.28
C ALA A 275 17.69 -2.34 0.43
N ILE A 276 16.59 -2.53 -0.32
CA ILE A 276 15.24 -2.73 0.24
C ILE A 276 15.18 -3.99 1.10
N LEU A 277 15.68 -5.12 0.60
CA LEU A 277 15.67 -6.38 1.33
C LEU A 277 16.56 -6.34 2.58
N LEU A 278 17.72 -5.69 2.49
CA LEU A 278 18.61 -5.48 3.62
C LEU A 278 17.96 -4.64 4.71
N ALA A 279 17.30 -3.55 4.34
CA ALA A 279 16.64 -2.67 5.29
C ALA A 279 15.44 -3.37 5.97
N ALA A 280 14.64 -4.13 5.23
CA ALA A 280 13.57 -4.93 5.80
C ALA A 280 14.10 -5.98 6.80
N ALA A 281 15.20 -6.67 6.46
CA ALA A 281 15.85 -7.62 7.35
C ALA A 281 16.45 -6.94 8.59
N GLY A 282 17.08 -5.75 8.42
CA GLY A 282 17.64 -4.96 9.52
C GLY A 282 16.59 -4.53 10.53
N LEU A 283 15.44 -4.02 10.07
CA LEU A 283 14.31 -3.67 10.93
C LEU A 283 13.69 -4.89 11.61
N GLN A 284 13.51 -5.99 10.86
CA GLN A 284 12.90 -7.20 11.39
C GLN A 284 13.75 -7.88 12.47
N ARG A 285 15.08 -7.87 12.31
CA ARG A 285 16.03 -8.50 13.24
C ARG A 285 16.51 -7.56 14.33
N GLY A 286 16.16 -6.28 14.28
CA GLY A 286 16.64 -5.27 15.23
C GLY A 286 18.16 -5.10 15.16
N TRP A 287 18.75 -5.20 13.95
CA TRP A 287 20.18 -4.95 13.78
C TRP A 287 20.50 -3.54 14.27
N TRP A 288 21.59 -3.35 14.95
CA TRP A 288 22.05 -2.13 15.60
C TRP A 288 21.58 -1.95 17.06
N TRP A 289 20.39 -2.48 17.44
CA TRP A 289 19.88 -2.34 18.82
C TRP A 289 20.66 -3.18 19.84
N ARG A 290 21.31 -4.28 19.41
CA ARG A 290 22.03 -5.19 20.32
C ARG A 290 23.30 -4.60 20.94
N ALA A 291 23.87 -3.52 20.36
CA ALA A 291 25.13 -2.96 20.85
C ALA A 291 25.01 -2.22 22.20
N GLU A 292 23.85 -1.65 22.54
CA GLU A 292 23.69 -0.89 23.78
C GLU A 292 23.07 -1.67 24.94
N HIS A 293 22.23 -2.66 24.65
CA HIS A 293 21.56 -3.44 25.70
C HIS A 293 22.36 -4.65 26.22
N ASP A 294 23.33 -5.14 25.45
CA ASP A 294 24.20 -6.24 25.84
C ASP A 294 25.46 -5.77 26.60
N LEU A 295 25.61 -4.47 26.83
CA LEU A 295 26.67 -3.97 27.71
C LEU A 295 26.26 -4.24 29.19
N PRO A 296 27.15 -4.89 29.97
CA PRO A 296 26.93 -5.06 31.39
C PRO A 296 26.71 -3.69 32.06
N PRO A 297 25.92 -3.62 33.15
CA PRO A 297 25.49 -2.35 33.78
C PRO A 297 26.65 -1.40 34.11
N SER A 298 27.87 -1.93 34.24
CA SER A 298 29.10 -1.19 34.52
C SER A 298 29.69 -0.43 33.31
N ARG A 299 29.16 -0.57 32.13
CA ARG A 299 29.67 0.09 30.89
C ARG A 299 28.61 0.95 30.16
N ARG A 300 27.48 1.23 30.79
CA ARG A 300 26.52 2.18 30.22
C ARG A 300 27.01 3.60 30.45
N PRO A 301 27.18 4.43 29.41
CA PRO A 301 27.50 5.84 29.62
C PRO A 301 26.36 6.50 30.39
N LEU A 302 26.68 7.41 31.32
CA LEU A 302 25.79 8.20 32.16
C LEU A 302 24.94 9.14 31.31
#